data_f0027d26bdcbdc27f9d0ca3e717be3b0
#
_entry.id   f0027d26bdcbdc27f9d0ca3e717be3b0
#
_cell.length_a   1.000
_cell.length_b   1.000
_cell.length_c   1.000
_cell.angle_alpha   90.00
_cell.angle_beta   90.00
_cell.angle_gamma   90.00
#
_symmetry.space_group_name_H-M   'P 1'
#
loop_
_entity.id
_entity.type
_entity.pdbx_description
1 polymer ?
#
loop_
_entity_poly.entity_id
_entity_poly.type
_entity_poly.pdbx_seq_one_letter_code
_entity_poly.pdbx_strand_id
1 'polypeptide(L)'
;MDGHSVRKYTDAEWESIRRRKVSILFQDLKLFPRLNARENLSLIPEENPSAPSVDEMLTTVGMEDFGMQRVETLSFGQRQRIALLRALRKPFELLLLDEPFSHLDEENAIAASELIEQMVELNKASLILSSLGDVPPISFDGKFSL
;
A
#
# COMPACT_ATOMS: atom_id res chain seq x y z
N MET A 1 -12.20 -3.58 -14.23
CA MET A 1 -13.59 -3.95 -13.87
C MET A 1 -14.36 -4.15 -15.17
N ASP A 2 -14.84 -5.34 -15.40
CA ASP A 2 -15.24 -5.90 -16.69
C ASP A 2 -16.56 -5.33 -17.29
N GLY A 3 -16.72 -4.01 -17.33
CA GLY A 3 -17.87 -3.33 -17.94
C GLY A 3 -19.23 -3.52 -17.26
N HIS A 4 -19.25 -4.18 -16.09
CA HIS A 4 -20.49 -4.39 -15.32
C HIS A 4 -20.77 -3.20 -14.40
N SER A 5 -22.04 -2.79 -14.32
CA SER A 5 -22.47 -1.75 -13.37
C SER A 5 -22.19 -2.18 -11.95
N VAL A 6 -21.51 -1.32 -11.17
CA VAL A 6 -21.23 -1.51 -9.71
C VAL A 6 -22.46 -1.88 -8.88
N ARG A 7 -23.66 -1.51 -9.32
CA ARG A 7 -24.94 -1.79 -8.64
C ARG A 7 -25.40 -3.25 -8.75
N LYS A 8 -24.71 -4.09 -9.52
CA LYS A 8 -25.10 -5.49 -9.76
C LYS A 8 -24.33 -6.50 -8.92
N TYR A 9 -23.31 -6.07 -8.16
CA TYR A 9 -22.51 -6.98 -7.34
C TYR A 9 -23.23 -7.28 -6.01
N THR A 10 -23.23 -8.55 -5.65
CA THR A 10 -23.64 -9.03 -4.33
C THR A 10 -22.59 -8.70 -3.28
N ASP A 11 -22.93 -8.76 -1.99
CA ASP A 11 -21.96 -8.55 -0.90
C ASP A 11 -20.77 -9.52 -0.96
N ALA A 12 -21.02 -10.78 -1.34
CA ALA A 12 -19.98 -11.80 -1.49
C ALA A 12 -19.01 -11.48 -2.65
N GLU A 13 -19.52 -10.97 -3.77
CA GLU A 13 -18.69 -10.52 -4.88
C GLU A 13 -17.87 -9.28 -4.51
N TRP A 14 -18.47 -8.33 -3.78
CA TRP A 14 -17.74 -7.17 -3.24
C TRP A 14 -16.64 -7.59 -2.26
N GLU A 15 -16.91 -8.57 -1.40
CA GLU A 15 -15.89 -9.12 -0.50
C GLU A 15 -14.73 -9.74 -1.29
N SER A 16 -15.02 -10.54 -2.30
CA SER A 16 -14.01 -11.13 -3.18
C SER A 16 -13.17 -10.07 -3.89
N ILE A 17 -13.80 -9.02 -4.42
CA ILE A 17 -13.11 -7.89 -5.07
C ILE A 17 -12.17 -7.20 -4.07
N ARG A 18 -12.66 -6.86 -2.86
CA ARG A 18 -11.84 -6.21 -1.82
C ARG A 18 -10.69 -7.08 -1.36
N ARG A 19 -10.86 -8.40 -1.33
CA ARG A 19 -9.80 -9.32 -0.91
C ARG A 19 -8.70 -9.51 -1.94
N ARG A 20 -9.03 -9.56 -3.23
CA ARG A 20 -8.13 -10.03 -4.29
C ARG A 20 -7.80 -9.01 -5.37
N LYS A 21 -8.69 -8.03 -5.59
CA LYS A 21 -8.58 -7.15 -6.75
C LYS A 21 -8.23 -5.70 -6.42
N VAL A 22 -8.61 -5.23 -5.23
CA VAL A 22 -8.38 -3.82 -4.86
C VAL A 22 -7.56 -3.75 -3.59
N SER A 23 -6.45 -3.03 -3.62
CA SER A 23 -5.70 -2.66 -2.43
C SER A 23 -5.78 -1.16 -2.19
N ILE A 24 -5.87 -0.77 -0.92
CA ILE A 24 -6.08 0.63 -0.54
C ILE A 24 -5.15 0.99 0.61
N LEU A 25 -4.42 2.10 0.44
CA LEU A 25 -3.82 2.85 1.54
C LEU A 25 -4.74 4.00 1.89
N PHE A 26 -5.29 3.99 3.10
CA PHE A 26 -6.13 5.06 3.62
C PHE A 26 -5.30 6.12 4.35
N GLN A 27 -5.72 7.37 4.32
CA GLN A 27 -5.08 8.48 5.05
C GLN A 27 -4.94 8.19 6.56
N ASP A 28 -5.90 7.51 7.18
CA ASP A 28 -5.87 7.10 8.59
C ASP A 28 -5.12 5.78 8.85
N LEU A 29 -4.41 5.26 7.85
CA LEU A 29 -3.51 4.12 7.86
C LEU A 29 -4.13 2.77 8.26
N LYS A 30 -5.20 2.75 9.03
CA LYS A 30 -5.93 1.53 9.49
C LYS A 30 -5.03 0.45 10.10
N LEU A 31 -3.96 0.83 10.78
CA LEU A 31 -3.06 -0.08 11.49
C LEU A 31 -3.62 -0.48 12.87
N PHE A 32 -3.18 -1.64 13.35
CA PHE A 32 -3.47 -2.12 14.70
C PHE A 32 -2.38 -1.64 15.67
N PRO A 33 -2.66 -0.66 16.55
CA PRO A 33 -1.62 0.04 17.31
C PRO A 33 -0.84 -0.87 18.27
N ARG A 34 -1.51 -1.87 18.85
CA ARG A 34 -0.95 -2.79 19.84
C ARG A 34 -0.11 -3.92 19.25
N LEU A 35 -0.24 -4.15 17.94
CA LEU A 35 0.58 -5.11 17.21
C LEU A 35 1.88 -4.45 16.75
N ASN A 36 2.93 -5.26 16.58
CA ASN A 36 4.18 -4.78 16.00
C ASN A 36 4.05 -4.62 14.46
N ALA A 37 5.10 -4.07 13.83
CA ALA A 37 5.10 -3.84 12.39
C ALA A 37 4.91 -5.14 11.60
N ARG A 38 5.64 -6.21 11.94
CA ARG A 38 5.54 -7.51 11.27
C ARG A 38 4.15 -8.15 11.41
N GLU A 39 3.58 -8.08 12.60
CA GLU A 39 2.22 -8.58 12.86
C GLU A 39 1.19 -7.82 11.99
N ASN A 40 1.31 -6.48 11.90
CA ASN A 40 0.46 -5.69 11.02
C ASN A 40 0.59 -6.09 9.55
N LEU A 41 1.81 -6.39 9.08
CA LEU A 41 2.06 -6.85 7.72
C LEU A 41 1.52 -8.27 7.46
N SER A 42 1.40 -9.08 8.48
CA SER A 42 0.87 -10.46 8.39
C SER A 42 -0.67 -10.53 8.43
N LEU A 43 -1.35 -9.43 8.83
CA LEU A 43 -2.81 -9.37 8.89
C LEU A 43 -3.44 -9.06 7.52
N ILE A 44 -3.05 -9.78 6.50
CA ILE A 44 -3.63 -9.67 5.16
C ILE A 44 -4.41 -10.95 4.85
N PRO A 45 -5.57 -10.85 4.16
CA PRO A 45 -6.42 -12.00 3.89
C PRO A 45 -5.78 -13.05 2.98
N GLU A 46 -4.89 -12.60 2.11
CA GLU A 46 -4.21 -13.42 1.11
C GLU A 46 -2.89 -12.75 0.78
N GLU A 47 -1.80 -13.51 0.80
CA GLU A 47 -0.48 -13.00 0.43
C GLU A 47 -0.28 -13.13 -1.09
N ASN A 48 0.40 -12.15 -1.68
CA ASN A 48 0.88 -12.28 -3.05
C ASN A 48 2.16 -13.15 -3.03
N PRO A 49 2.14 -14.35 -3.63
CA PRO A 49 3.30 -15.26 -3.59
C PRO A 49 4.52 -14.71 -4.34
N SER A 50 4.33 -13.71 -5.19
CA SER A 50 5.41 -13.05 -5.93
C SER A 50 5.91 -11.77 -5.26
N ALA A 51 5.29 -11.33 -4.17
CA ALA A 51 5.75 -10.17 -3.42
C ALA A 51 7.08 -10.47 -2.69
N PRO A 52 7.95 -9.48 -2.53
CA PRO A 52 9.14 -9.61 -1.68
C PRO A 52 8.76 -10.03 -0.25
N SER A 53 9.69 -10.66 0.44
CA SER A 53 9.49 -11.03 1.85
C SER A 53 9.26 -9.80 2.74
N VAL A 54 8.71 -10.01 3.93
CA VAL A 54 8.51 -8.93 4.91
C VAL A 54 9.84 -8.22 5.22
N ASP A 55 10.92 -8.98 5.35
CA ASP A 55 12.25 -8.44 5.65
C ASP A 55 12.79 -7.56 4.52
N GLU A 56 12.70 -8.04 3.28
CA GLU A 56 13.09 -7.27 2.11
C GLU A 56 12.28 -5.97 1.99
N MET A 57 10.96 -6.04 2.16
CA MET A 57 10.11 -4.86 2.10
C MET A 57 10.42 -3.85 3.22
N LEU A 58 10.65 -4.32 4.45
CA LEU A 58 11.04 -3.45 5.57
C LEU A 58 12.38 -2.77 5.29
N THR A 59 13.37 -3.51 4.80
CA THR A 59 14.69 -2.96 4.43
C THR A 59 14.57 -1.91 3.33
N THR A 60 13.78 -2.17 2.29
CA THR A 60 13.58 -1.23 1.17
C THR A 60 13.11 0.14 1.63
N VAL A 61 12.29 0.22 2.67
CA VAL A 61 11.76 1.49 3.19
C VAL A 61 12.44 1.93 4.50
N GLY A 62 13.63 1.43 4.84
CA GLY A 62 14.40 1.81 6.02
C GLY A 62 13.68 1.50 7.35
N MET A 63 13.04 0.34 7.42
CA MET A 63 12.25 -0.09 8.60
C MET A 63 12.73 -1.42 9.19
N GLU A 64 13.91 -1.92 8.81
CA GLU A 64 14.46 -3.21 9.24
C GLU A 64 14.56 -3.35 10.75
N ASP A 65 14.98 -2.29 11.45
CA ASP A 65 15.12 -2.28 12.91
C ASP A 65 13.80 -2.13 13.67
N PHE A 66 12.73 -1.77 12.98
CA PHE A 66 11.43 -1.46 13.59
C PHE A 66 10.42 -2.60 13.51
N GLY A 67 10.78 -3.72 12.86
CA GLY A 67 9.87 -4.84 12.60
C GLY A 67 9.16 -5.39 13.84
N MET A 68 9.84 -5.41 15.00
CA MET A 68 9.31 -5.90 16.27
C MET A 68 8.74 -4.81 17.17
N GLN A 69 8.80 -3.53 16.76
CA GLN A 69 8.25 -2.43 17.55
C GLN A 69 6.74 -2.33 17.38
N ARG A 70 6.03 -2.03 18.48
CA ARG A 70 4.59 -1.77 18.43
C ARG A 70 4.30 -0.51 17.62
N VAL A 71 3.30 -0.58 16.77
CA VAL A 71 2.94 0.51 15.86
C VAL A 71 2.58 1.80 16.61
N GLU A 72 2.00 1.71 17.81
CA GLU A 72 1.71 2.88 18.66
C GLU A 72 2.94 3.68 19.09
N THR A 73 4.14 3.06 19.08
CA THR A 73 5.41 3.71 19.47
C THR A 73 6.16 4.29 18.27
N LEU A 74 5.70 4.04 17.06
CA LEU A 74 6.32 4.52 15.83
C LEU A 74 5.89 5.96 15.50
N SER A 75 6.78 6.71 14.83
CA SER A 75 6.43 8.02 14.25
C SER A 75 5.33 7.87 13.19
N PHE A 76 4.69 8.98 12.81
CA PHE A 76 3.66 8.93 11.78
C PHE A 76 4.22 8.44 10.44
N GLY A 77 5.38 8.94 9.99
CA GLY A 77 6.04 8.49 8.76
C GLY A 77 6.43 7.02 8.79
N GLN A 78 6.90 6.50 9.95
CA GLN A 78 7.16 5.06 10.12
C GLN A 78 5.87 4.25 10.00
N ARG A 79 4.78 4.70 10.64
CA ARG A 79 3.46 4.06 10.51
C ARG A 79 2.95 4.09 9.07
N GLN A 80 3.16 5.21 8.37
CA GLN A 80 2.76 5.34 6.97
C GLN A 80 3.48 4.32 6.07
N ARG A 81 4.80 4.14 6.26
CA ARG A 81 5.56 3.10 5.56
C ARG A 81 5.01 1.70 5.83
N ILE A 82 4.72 1.35 7.08
CA ILE A 82 4.11 0.04 7.41
C ILE A 82 2.74 -0.13 6.76
N ALA A 83 1.90 0.91 6.74
CA ALA A 83 0.59 0.86 6.10
C ALA A 83 0.70 0.69 4.58
N LEU A 84 1.67 1.36 3.95
CA LEU A 84 1.98 1.20 2.54
C LEU A 84 2.43 -0.24 2.24
N LEU A 85 3.42 -0.76 2.97
CA LEU A 85 3.88 -2.14 2.79
C LEU A 85 2.74 -3.14 2.92
N ARG A 86 1.84 -2.96 3.90
CA ARG A 86 0.67 -3.83 4.06
C ARG A 86 -0.27 -3.78 2.86
N ALA A 87 -0.47 -2.59 2.27
CA ALA A 87 -1.27 -2.45 1.06
C ALA A 87 -0.63 -3.14 -0.14
N LEU A 88 0.70 -3.13 -0.25
CA LEU A 88 1.45 -3.74 -1.35
C LEU A 88 1.57 -5.27 -1.24
N ARG A 89 1.48 -5.86 -0.04
CA ARG A 89 1.68 -7.30 0.17
C ARG A 89 0.54 -8.19 -0.30
N LYS A 90 -0.68 -7.68 -0.39
CA LYS A 90 -1.81 -8.47 -0.92
C LYS A 90 -1.83 -8.43 -2.45
N PRO A 91 -2.44 -9.42 -3.13
CA PRO A 91 -2.67 -9.33 -4.57
C PRO A 91 -3.65 -8.19 -4.88
N PHE A 92 -3.44 -7.51 -6.01
CA PHE A 92 -4.34 -6.46 -6.48
C PHE A 92 -4.27 -6.31 -8.01
N GLU A 93 -5.38 -5.93 -8.61
CA GLU A 93 -5.51 -5.45 -9.99
C GLU A 93 -5.63 -3.91 -10.02
N LEU A 94 -6.01 -3.31 -8.88
CA LEU A 94 -6.11 -1.87 -8.68
C LEU A 94 -5.53 -1.50 -7.31
N LEU A 95 -4.57 -0.57 -7.32
CA LEU A 95 -3.98 0.02 -6.12
C LEU A 95 -4.47 1.46 -5.97
N LEU A 96 -5.06 1.79 -4.83
CA LEU A 96 -5.53 3.13 -4.48
C LEU A 96 -4.66 3.65 -3.32
N LEU A 97 -3.99 4.76 -3.54
CA LEU A 97 -3.11 5.38 -2.53
C LEU A 97 -3.57 6.80 -2.24
N ASP A 98 -3.92 7.06 -0.98
CA ASP A 98 -4.31 8.37 -0.49
C ASP A 98 -3.18 8.98 0.33
N GLU A 99 -2.56 10.05 -0.21
CA GLU A 99 -1.43 10.77 0.38
C GLU A 99 -0.25 9.86 0.81
N PRO A 100 0.26 8.95 -0.05
CA PRO A 100 1.23 7.94 0.38
C PRO A 100 2.58 8.51 0.84
N PHE A 101 2.93 9.75 0.46
CA PHE A 101 4.25 10.35 0.70
C PHE A 101 4.23 11.51 1.69
N SER A 102 3.07 11.93 2.21
CA SER A 102 2.87 13.19 2.94
C SER A 102 3.77 13.38 4.18
N HIS A 103 4.33 12.32 4.75
CA HIS A 103 5.14 12.39 5.97
C HIS A 103 6.47 11.62 5.81
N LEU A 104 6.92 11.45 4.58
CA LEU A 104 8.19 10.84 4.25
C LEU A 104 9.20 11.94 3.88
N ASP A 105 10.45 11.76 4.28
CA ASP A 105 11.55 12.50 3.71
C ASP A 105 11.81 12.05 2.27
N GLU A 106 12.63 12.80 1.55
CA GLU A 106 12.86 12.59 0.13
C GLU A 106 13.41 11.19 -0.18
N GLU A 107 14.36 10.69 0.61
CA GLU A 107 14.97 9.37 0.42
C GLU A 107 13.94 8.25 0.59
N ASN A 108 13.15 8.30 1.67
CA ASN A 108 12.09 7.33 1.93
C ASN A 108 10.94 7.43 0.90
N ALA A 109 10.64 8.63 0.42
CA ALA A 109 9.61 8.83 -0.61
C ALA A 109 10.05 8.22 -1.95
N ILE A 110 11.32 8.36 -2.34
CA ILE A 110 11.89 7.74 -3.54
C ILE A 110 11.84 6.21 -3.41
N ALA A 111 12.37 5.65 -2.31
CA ALA A 111 12.36 4.21 -2.08
C ALA A 111 10.93 3.62 -2.08
N ALA A 112 9.97 4.33 -1.49
CA ALA A 112 8.57 3.94 -1.50
C ALA A 112 7.96 4.00 -2.90
N SER A 113 8.33 5.01 -3.73
CA SER A 113 7.84 5.13 -5.11
C SER A 113 8.33 4.00 -5.99
N GLU A 114 9.62 3.65 -5.89
CA GLU A 114 10.22 2.52 -6.62
C GLU A 114 9.54 1.20 -6.25
N LEU A 115 9.29 0.97 -4.97
CA LEU A 115 8.58 -0.22 -4.51
C LEU A 115 7.13 -0.26 -5.02
N ILE A 116 6.43 0.87 -5.05
CA ILE A 116 5.08 0.96 -5.63
C ILE A 116 5.11 0.57 -7.10
N GLU A 117 6.02 1.15 -7.90
CA GLU A 117 6.14 0.84 -9.34
C GLU A 117 6.45 -0.63 -9.56
N GLN A 118 7.41 -1.20 -8.81
CA GLN A 118 7.75 -2.62 -8.86
C GLN A 118 6.52 -3.50 -8.58
N MET A 119 5.74 -3.17 -7.57
CA MET A 119 4.57 -3.98 -7.20
C MET A 119 3.41 -3.82 -8.17
N VAL A 120 3.23 -2.64 -8.76
CA VAL A 120 2.24 -2.38 -9.81
C VAL A 120 2.58 -3.19 -11.07
N GLU A 121 3.85 -3.19 -11.49
CA GLU A 121 4.32 -3.97 -12.62
C GLU A 121 4.18 -5.48 -12.37
N LEU A 122 4.62 -5.95 -11.20
CA LEU A 122 4.54 -7.36 -10.80
C LEU A 122 3.10 -7.89 -10.86
N ASN A 123 2.15 -7.09 -10.39
CA ASN A 123 0.72 -7.44 -10.39
C ASN A 123 0.02 -7.14 -11.73
N LYS A 124 0.69 -6.45 -12.67
CA LYS A 124 0.08 -5.91 -13.89
C LYS A 124 -1.16 -5.08 -13.56
N ALA A 125 -1.06 -4.27 -12.53
CA ALA A 125 -2.17 -3.55 -11.93
C ALA A 125 -2.24 -2.10 -12.41
N SER A 126 -3.40 -1.47 -12.18
CA SER A 126 -3.57 -0.02 -12.32
C SER A 126 -3.32 0.66 -10.97
N LEU A 127 -2.74 1.86 -11.02
CA LEU A 127 -2.51 2.73 -9.87
C LEU A 127 -3.36 3.99 -9.98
N ILE A 128 -4.05 4.34 -8.89
CA ILE A 128 -4.63 5.67 -8.68
C ILE A 128 -4.04 6.23 -7.39
N LEU A 129 -3.43 7.40 -7.49
CA LEU A 129 -2.79 8.08 -6.37
C LEU A 129 -3.35 9.48 -6.24
N SER A 130 -3.75 9.87 -5.01
CA SER A 130 -4.06 11.25 -4.66
C SER A 130 -2.92 11.87 -3.85
N SER A 131 -2.56 13.13 -4.16
CA SER A 131 -1.59 13.90 -3.39
C SER A 131 -1.89 15.39 -3.48
N LEU A 132 -1.69 16.11 -2.37
CA LEU A 132 -1.75 17.57 -2.29
C LEU A 132 -0.37 18.21 -2.50
N GLY A 133 0.70 17.43 -2.44
CA GLY A 133 2.09 17.87 -2.57
C GLY A 133 2.80 17.34 -3.81
N ASP A 134 4.11 17.54 -3.83
CA ASP A 134 4.97 16.96 -4.84
C ASP A 134 4.96 15.43 -4.72
N VAL A 135 4.87 14.77 -5.86
CA VAL A 135 4.92 13.31 -5.96
C VAL A 135 6.32 12.93 -6.45
N PRO A 136 7.01 11.98 -5.80
CA PRO A 136 8.25 11.42 -6.33
C PRO A 136 8.06 10.93 -7.77
N PRO A 137 9.15 10.72 -8.53
CA PRO A 137 9.07 10.33 -9.93
C PRO A 137 8.44 8.95 -10.07
N ILE A 138 7.12 8.93 -10.24
CA ILE A 138 6.32 7.76 -10.63
C ILE A 138 5.79 8.03 -12.04
N SER A 139 5.87 7.04 -12.91
CA SER A 139 5.33 7.13 -14.26
C SER A 139 3.80 7.02 -14.23
N PHE A 140 3.12 8.04 -14.74
CA PHE A 140 1.66 8.08 -14.85
C PHE A 140 1.23 8.27 -16.30
N ASP A 141 0.20 7.54 -16.71
CA ASP A 141 -0.45 7.70 -18.03
C ASP A 141 -1.27 8.99 -18.12
N GLY A 142 -1.69 9.56 -16.99
CA GLY A 142 -2.46 10.79 -16.93
C GLY A 142 -2.54 11.40 -15.54
N LYS A 143 -2.75 12.73 -15.48
CA LYS A 143 -3.00 13.48 -14.26
C LYS A 143 -4.34 14.20 -14.36
N PHE A 144 -5.07 14.21 -13.25
CA PHE A 144 -6.32 14.94 -13.10
C PHE A 144 -6.17 15.92 -11.93
N SER A 145 -6.58 17.18 -12.14
CA SER A 145 -6.69 18.18 -11.06
C SER A 145 -8.16 18.31 -10.67
N LEU A 146 -8.45 18.24 -9.39
CA LEU A 146 -9.78 18.43 -8.81
C LEU A 146 -9.93 19.87 -8.33
#